data_e639f4f4516e5bb366e8cb12e17e268f
#
_entry.id   e639f4f4516e5bb366e8cb12e17e268f
#
_cell.length_a   1.000
_cell.length_b   1.000
_cell.length_c   1.000
_cell.angle_alpha   90.00
_cell.angle_beta   90.00
_cell.angle_gamma   90.00
#
_symmetry.space_group_name_H-M   'P 1'
#
loop_
_entity.id
_entity.type
_entity.pdbx_description
1 polymer ?
#
loop_
_entity_poly.entity_id
_entity_poly.type
_entity_poly.pdbx_seq_one_letter_code
_entity_poly.pdbx_strand_id
1 'polypeptide(L)' 'MILDYEPGEKVIHPNNKDWGIGQVRAIINGKVTVNFENAGKKVINAKHIQLEKVNGSRKI' A
#
# COMPACT_ATOMS: atom_id res chain seq x y z
N MET A 1 -17.47 1.34 2.42
CA MET A 1 -16.18 1.89 2.74
C MET A 1 -15.34 2.14 1.51
N ILE A 2 -14.70 3.25 1.46
CA ILE A 2 -13.93 3.64 0.30
C ILE A 2 -12.47 3.38 0.57
N LEU A 3 -11.81 2.71 -0.36
CA LEU A 3 -10.39 2.53 -0.28
C LEU A 3 -9.72 3.73 -0.91
N ASP A 4 -8.77 4.29 -0.20
CA ASP A 4 -8.11 5.51 -0.66
C ASP A 4 -6.85 5.24 -1.45
N TYR A 5 -6.59 3.99 -1.76
CA TYR A 5 -5.37 3.66 -2.47
C TYR A 5 -5.60 3.66 -3.96
N GLU A 6 -4.62 4.10 -4.69
CA GLU A 6 -4.68 4.08 -6.15
C GLU A 6 -3.40 3.47 -6.68
N PRO A 7 -3.46 2.80 -7.82
CA PRO A 7 -2.24 2.26 -8.42
C PRO A 7 -1.22 3.38 -8.61
N GLY A 8 0.00 3.08 -8.23
CA GLY A 8 1.08 4.05 -8.30
C GLY A 8 1.38 4.75 -7.00
N GLU A 9 0.48 4.68 -6.04
CA GLU A 9 0.72 5.34 -4.76
C GLU A 9 1.77 4.57 -3.96
N LYS A 10 2.45 5.32 -3.10
CA LYS A 10 3.46 4.73 -2.22
C LYS A 10 2.87 4.56 -0.84
N VAL A 11 3.12 3.41 -0.26
CA VAL A 11 2.57 3.08 1.06
C VAL A 11 3.60 2.33 1.89
N ILE A 12 3.35 2.25 3.19
CA ILE A 12 4.16 1.49 4.12
C ILE A 12 3.24 0.60 4.92
N HIS A 13 3.64 -0.65 5.12
CA HIS A 13 2.86 -1.56 5.94
C HIS A 13 3.10 -1.22 7.40
N PRO A 14 2.06 -0.90 8.17
CA PRO A 14 2.26 -0.41 9.54
C PRO A 14 2.89 -1.43 10.47
N ASN A 15 2.66 -2.70 10.24
CA ASN A 15 3.21 -3.74 11.11
C ASN A 15 4.50 -4.35 10.59
N ASN A 16 4.93 -3.93 9.42
CA ASN A 16 6.14 -4.48 8.80
C ASN A 16 6.88 -3.37 8.09
N LYS A 17 7.28 -2.38 8.85
CA LYS A 17 7.90 -1.21 8.26
C LYS A 17 9.26 -1.53 7.64
N ASP A 18 9.86 -2.63 8.06
CA ASP A 18 11.12 -3.06 7.47
C ASP A 18 10.95 -3.58 6.05
N TRP A 19 9.72 -3.78 5.59
CA TRP A 19 9.49 -4.09 4.19
C TRP A 19 9.84 -2.91 3.29
N GLY A 20 9.92 -1.71 3.86
CA GLY A 20 10.26 -0.54 3.09
C GLY A 20 9.04 0.06 2.43
N ILE A 21 9.28 0.97 1.52
CA ILE A 21 8.20 1.62 0.81
C ILE A 21 7.68 0.71 -0.27
N GLY A 22 6.36 0.59 -0.34
CA GLY A 22 5.74 -0.20 -1.37
C GLY A 22 4.99 0.67 -2.36
N GLN A 23 4.83 0.18 -3.54
CA GLN A 23 4.04 0.85 -4.56
C GLN A 23 2.81 0.03 -4.85
N VAL A 24 1.64 0.67 -4.78
CA VAL A 24 0.39 -0.01 -5.06
C VAL A 24 0.33 -0.36 -6.54
N ARG A 25 0.05 -1.63 -6.82
CA ARG A 25 -0.02 -2.10 -8.20
C ARG A 25 -1.44 -2.31 -8.66
N ALA A 26 -2.29 -2.84 -7.80
CA ALA A 26 -3.66 -3.12 -8.16
C ALA A 26 -4.51 -3.22 -6.92
N ILE A 27 -5.80 -2.98 -7.08
CA ILE A 27 -6.75 -3.13 -6.00
C ILE A 27 -7.91 -3.94 -6.53
N ILE A 28 -8.12 -5.12 -5.96
CA ILE A 28 -9.15 -6.02 -6.44
C ILE A 28 -9.88 -6.59 -5.24
N ASN A 29 -11.18 -6.40 -5.19
CA ASN A 29 -12.03 -6.99 -4.14
C ASN A 29 -11.52 -6.72 -2.74
N GLY A 30 -11.09 -5.50 -2.49
CA GLY A 30 -10.62 -5.13 -1.16
C GLY A 30 -9.21 -5.58 -0.85
N LYS A 31 -8.53 -6.18 -1.81
CA LYS A 31 -7.15 -6.60 -1.63
C LYS A 31 -6.25 -5.71 -2.46
N VAL A 32 -5.20 -5.24 -1.83
CA VAL A 32 -4.28 -4.31 -2.44
C VAL A 32 -2.98 -5.04 -2.71
N THR A 33 -2.59 -5.09 -3.96
CA THR A 33 -1.30 -5.67 -4.33
C THR A 33 -0.25 -4.57 -4.29
N VAL A 34 0.77 -4.77 -3.50
CA VAL A 34 1.80 -3.77 -3.28
C VAL A 34 3.17 -4.41 -3.49
N ASN A 35 4.03 -3.71 -4.18
CA ASN A 35 5.39 -4.16 -4.39
C ASN A 35 6.30 -3.37 -3.44
N PHE A 36 6.76 -4.03 -2.38
CA PHE A 36 7.62 -3.40 -1.38
C PHE A 36 9.08 -3.52 -1.77
N GLU A 37 9.84 -2.50 -1.43
CA GLU A 37 11.25 -2.44 -1.81
C GLU A 37 12.05 -3.61 -1.25
N ASN A 38 11.77 -3.97 -0.01
CA ASN A 38 12.56 -4.99 0.66
C ASN A 38 11.84 -6.33 0.78
N ALA A 39 10.60 -6.40 0.42
CA ALA A 39 9.81 -7.64 0.58
C ALA A 39 9.23 -8.16 -0.71
N GLY A 40 9.26 -7.35 -1.76
CA GLY A 40 8.68 -7.76 -3.02
C GLY A 40 7.17 -7.62 -3.03
N LYS A 41 6.53 -8.34 -3.91
CA LYS A 41 5.09 -8.21 -4.10
C LYS A 41 4.33 -8.90 -2.98
N LYS A 42 3.40 -8.20 -2.38
CA LYS A 42 2.54 -8.73 -1.34
C LYS A 42 1.10 -8.34 -1.62
N VAL A 43 0.18 -9.18 -1.23
CA VAL A 43 -1.24 -8.87 -1.33
C VAL A 43 -1.74 -8.60 0.08
N ILE A 44 -2.29 -7.41 0.28
CA ILE A 44 -2.71 -6.96 1.59
C ILE A 44 -4.23 -6.90 1.61
N ASN A 45 -4.82 -7.50 2.63
CA ASN A 45 -6.26 -7.43 2.80
C ASN A 45 -6.59 -6.11 3.48
N ALA A 46 -7.06 -5.16 2.71
CA ALA A 46 -7.29 -3.81 3.21
C ALA A 46 -8.45 -3.73 4.18
N LYS A 47 -9.23 -4.79 4.30
CA LYS A 47 -10.29 -4.80 5.30
C LYS A 47 -9.75 -4.95 6.71
N HIS A 48 -8.58 -5.54 6.84
CA HIS A 48 -8.01 -5.80 8.16
C HIS A 48 -6.80 -4.92 8.46
N ILE A 49 -6.15 -4.40 7.44
CA ILE A 49 -4.92 -3.66 7.61
C ILE A 49 -5.01 -2.38 6.82
N GLN A 50 -4.74 -1.28 7.47
CA GLN A 50 -4.73 0.00 6.81
C GLN A 50 -3.31 0.41 6.55
N LEU A 51 -2.93 0.44 5.29
CA LEU A 51 -1.60 0.86 4.90
C LEU A 51 -1.45 2.36 5.10
N GLU A 52 -0.24 2.76 5.46
CA GLU A 52 0.05 4.17 5.64
C GLU A 52 0.56 4.74 4.33
N LYS A 53 -0.04 5.82 3.89
CA LYS A 53 0.41 6.46 2.67
C LYS A 53 1.69 7.22 2.94
N VAL A 54 2.63 7.08 2.03
CA VAL A 54 3.84 7.88 2.09
C VAL A 54 3.51 9.20 1.46
N ASN A 55 3.54 10.21 2.27
CA ASN A 55 3.16 11.49 1.85
C ASN A 55 4.18 12.16 1.00
N GLY A 56 3.97 13.21 0.51
CA GLY A 56 4.91 13.97 -0.23
C GLY A 56 4.55 14.03 -1.62
N SER A 57 3.65 13.38 -1.99
CA SER A 57 3.33 13.50 -3.32
C SER A 57 2.13 14.25 -3.49
N ARG A 58 1.64 14.68 -3.02
CA ARG A 58 0.54 15.17 -3.50
C ARG A 58 0.13 16.29 -3.18
N LYS A 59 0.08 16.65 -3.32
CA LYS A 59 -0.33 17.36 -3.24
C LYS A 59 -0.73 18.06 -3.43
N ILE A 60 -0.93 18.61 -3.46
CA ILE A 60 -1.37 19.23 -3.62
C ILE A 60 -1.69 19.70 -3.72
#